data_0816ac12192da7fa1291738656c1d4bd
#
_entry.id   0816ac12192da7fa1291738656c1d4bd
#
_cell.length_a   1.000
_cell.length_b   1.000
_cell.length_c   1.000
_cell.angle_alpha   90.00
_cell.angle_beta   90.00
_cell.angle_gamma   90.00
#
_symmetry.space_group_name_H-M   'P 1'
#
loop_
_entity.id
_entity.type
_entity.pdbx_description
1 polymer ?
#
loop_
_entity_poly.entity_id
_entity_poly.type
_entity_poly.pdbx_seq_one_letter_code
_entity_poly.pdbx_strand_id
1 'polypeptide(L)'
;MEDEQKRIEIASQNTEVLLSMLDKRKLKYTIEERTEVRTHIRIHFTGEDLPMTLHIILRTDRQIVSVLSVMPFRISEERRNDAAIAVTAANHGLIDGSFDLNLQTGEIRFRLTSCFIGTVLSEALYAYLMFVSAETIDRYNDRFRDLNEGKLDLDGFLAADAADEHR
;
A
#
# COMPACT_ATOMS: atom_id res chain seq x y z
N MET A 1 -12.68 -28.94 -7.26
CA MET A 1 -11.73 -29.21 -8.36
C MET A 1 -11.91 -28.22 -9.52
N GLU A 2 -13.06 -28.21 -10.21
CA GLU A 2 -13.28 -27.30 -11.37
C GLU A 2 -13.23 -25.81 -10.97
N ASP A 3 -13.84 -25.44 -9.85
CA ASP A 3 -13.80 -24.08 -9.27
C ASP A 3 -12.39 -23.66 -8.83
N GLU A 4 -11.59 -24.58 -8.30
CA GLU A 4 -10.23 -24.31 -7.86
C GLU A 4 -9.30 -24.09 -9.04
N GLN A 5 -9.39 -24.95 -10.06
CA GLN A 5 -8.61 -24.80 -11.28
C GLN A 5 -8.91 -23.49 -11.99
N LYS A 6 -10.18 -23.07 -12.03
CA LYS A 6 -10.60 -21.78 -12.58
C LYS A 6 -10.04 -20.59 -11.79
N ARG A 7 -9.98 -20.67 -10.45
CA ARG A 7 -9.37 -19.62 -9.63
C ARG A 7 -7.87 -19.49 -9.89
N ILE A 8 -7.16 -20.60 -10.03
CA ILE A 8 -5.73 -20.64 -10.37
C ILE A 8 -5.51 -19.98 -11.72
N GLU A 9 -6.30 -20.34 -12.73
CA GLU A 9 -6.20 -19.76 -14.08
C GLU A 9 -6.43 -18.25 -14.07
N ILE A 10 -7.48 -17.77 -13.42
CA ILE A 10 -7.78 -16.33 -13.28
C ILE A 10 -6.65 -15.61 -12.53
N ALA A 11 -6.11 -16.18 -11.45
CA ALA A 11 -5.00 -15.61 -10.72
C ALA A 11 -3.72 -15.54 -11.56
N SER A 12 -3.44 -16.57 -12.36
CA SER A 12 -2.33 -16.59 -13.32
C SER A 12 -2.48 -15.49 -14.37
N GLN A 13 -3.66 -15.36 -14.98
CA GLN A 13 -3.95 -14.30 -15.96
C GLN A 13 -3.79 -12.90 -15.34
N ASN A 14 -4.27 -12.68 -14.11
CA ASN A 14 -4.06 -11.43 -13.38
C ASN A 14 -2.58 -11.14 -13.14
N THR A 15 -1.78 -12.16 -12.82
CA THR A 15 -0.32 -12.02 -12.68
C THR A 15 0.32 -11.57 -14.00
N GLU A 16 -0.04 -12.17 -15.14
CA GLU A 16 0.49 -11.78 -16.45
C GLU A 16 0.12 -10.33 -16.81
N VAL A 17 -1.13 -9.92 -16.56
CA VAL A 17 -1.54 -8.51 -16.80
C VAL A 17 -0.73 -7.55 -15.95
N LEU A 18 -0.50 -7.87 -14.66
CA LEU A 18 0.32 -7.05 -13.78
C LEU A 18 1.76 -6.95 -14.28
N LEU A 19 2.39 -8.06 -14.64
CA LEU A 19 3.76 -8.07 -15.16
C LEU A 19 3.87 -7.30 -16.48
N SER A 20 2.92 -7.50 -17.39
CA SER A 20 2.84 -6.74 -18.66
C SER A 20 2.77 -5.23 -18.42
N MET A 21 1.95 -4.80 -17.46
CA MET A 21 1.83 -3.38 -17.09
C MET A 21 3.15 -2.83 -16.56
N LEU A 22 3.84 -3.55 -15.69
CA LEU A 22 5.13 -3.15 -15.13
C LEU A 22 6.20 -3.03 -16.22
N ASP A 23 6.28 -4.00 -17.13
CA ASP A 23 7.24 -4.02 -18.23
C ASP A 23 7.00 -2.89 -19.23
N LYS A 24 5.74 -2.65 -19.63
CA LYS A 24 5.36 -1.55 -20.53
C LYS A 24 5.74 -0.18 -19.95
N ARG A 25 5.65 -0.03 -18.64
CA ARG A 25 6.02 1.19 -17.92
C ARG A 25 7.51 1.25 -17.56
N LYS A 26 8.29 0.22 -17.92
CA LYS A 26 9.74 0.11 -17.64
C LYS A 26 10.05 0.21 -16.14
N LEU A 27 9.15 -0.26 -15.29
CA LEU A 27 9.35 -0.30 -13.84
C LEU A 27 10.23 -1.48 -13.47
N LYS A 28 11.19 -1.24 -12.59
CA LYS A 28 12.04 -2.30 -12.05
C LYS A 28 11.34 -2.98 -10.88
N TYR A 29 11.21 -4.30 -10.95
CA TYR A 29 10.59 -5.10 -9.92
C TYR A 29 11.35 -6.41 -9.66
N THR A 30 11.05 -7.04 -8.53
CA THR A 30 11.54 -8.37 -8.18
C THR A 30 10.33 -9.27 -7.91
N ILE A 31 10.32 -10.45 -8.52
CA ILE A 31 9.34 -11.49 -8.18
C ILE A 31 9.93 -12.25 -6.97
N GLU A 32 9.34 -12.03 -5.79
CA GLU A 32 9.75 -12.68 -4.55
C GLU A 32 9.18 -14.10 -4.44
N GLU A 33 7.96 -14.30 -4.97
CA GLU A 33 7.26 -15.57 -4.98
C GLU A 33 6.31 -15.63 -6.17
N ARG A 34 6.23 -16.79 -6.81
CA ARG A 34 5.23 -17.07 -7.83
C ARG A 34 4.84 -18.54 -7.77
N THR A 35 3.68 -18.79 -7.20
CA THR A 35 3.08 -20.12 -7.02
C THR A 35 1.62 -20.09 -7.45
N GLU A 36 0.95 -21.24 -7.51
CA GLU A 36 -0.49 -21.32 -7.79
C GLU A 36 -1.36 -20.63 -6.73
N VAL A 37 -0.86 -20.51 -5.50
CA VAL A 37 -1.61 -19.92 -4.38
C VAL A 37 -1.29 -18.47 -4.14
N ARG A 38 -0.10 -18.00 -4.57
CA ARG A 38 0.37 -16.64 -4.29
C ARG A 38 1.39 -16.15 -5.31
N THR A 39 1.22 -14.88 -5.72
CA THR A 39 2.27 -14.11 -6.40
C THR A 39 2.64 -12.93 -5.51
N HIS A 40 3.94 -12.72 -5.27
CA HIS A 40 4.46 -11.58 -4.53
C HIS A 40 5.52 -10.85 -5.36
N ILE A 41 5.27 -9.59 -5.64
CA ILE A 41 6.15 -8.70 -6.40
C ILE A 41 6.56 -7.54 -5.51
N ARG A 42 7.84 -7.18 -5.56
CA ARG A 42 8.40 -6.04 -4.84
C ARG A 42 8.90 -4.99 -5.83
N ILE A 43 8.55 -3.73 -5.55
CA ILE A 43 8.94 -2.56 -6.34
C ILE A 43 9.51 -1.52 -5.38
N HIS A 44 10.65 -0.92 -5.75
CA HIS A 44 11.24 0.20 -5.03
C HIS A 44 10.95 1.49 -5.77
N PHE A 45 10.44 2.48 -5.04
CA PHE A 45 10.25 3.83 -5.52
C PHE A 45 11.14 4.79 -4.73
N THR A 46 11.67 5.78 -5.44
CA THR A 46 12.28 6.95 -4.82
C THR A 46 11.20 8.01 -4.72
N GLY A 47 10.70 8.26 -3.51
CA GLY A 47 9.78 9.36 -3.21
C GLY A 47 10.50 10.70 -3.19
N GLU A 48 9.76 11.78 -2.92
CA GLU A 48 10.34 13.11 -2.75
C GLU A 48 11.20 13.17 -1.47
N ASP A 49 10.73 12.54 -0.39
CA ASP A 49 11.32 12.60 0.94
C ASP A 49 11.97 11.30 1.40
N LEU A 50 11.27 10.19 1.28
CA LEU A 50 11.72 8.87 1.74
C LEU A 50 11.60 7.82 0.65
N PRO A 51 12.56 6.89 0.56
CA PRO A 51 12.40 5.73 -0.30
C PRO A 51 11.27 4.85 0.22
N MET A 52 10.47 4.31 -0.69
CA MET A 52 9.38 3.41 -0.36
C MET A 52 9.50 2.09 -1.11
N THR A 53 9.00 1.04 -0.48
CA THR A 53 8.92 -0.29 -1.08
C THR A 53 7.47 -0.72 -1.13
N LEU A 54 6.96 -0.97 -2.33
CA LEU A 54 5.64 -1.54 -2.51
C LEU A 54 5.75 -3.06 -2.67
N HIS A 55 4.91 -3.77 -1.94
CA HIS A 55 4.69 -5.21 -2.06
C HIS A 55 3.31 -5.42 -2.69
N ILE A 56 3.28 -5.96 -3.91
CA ILE A 56 2.03 -6.32 -4.59
C ILE A 56 1.85 -7.82 -4.43
N ILE A 57 0.76 -8.23 -3.76
CA ILE A 57 0.51 -9.61 -3.40
C ILE A 57 -0.84 -10.05 -3.96
N LEU A 58 -0.83 -10.99 -4.91
CA LEU A 58 -2.03 -11.67 -5.37
C LEU A 58 -2.21 -12.95 -4.57
N ARG A 59 -3.42 -13.20 -4.11
CA ARG A 59 -3.81 -14.42 -3.38
C ARG A 59 -4.94 -15.13 -4.10
N THR A 60 -4.66 -16.33 -4.58
CA THR A 60 -5.60 -17.16 -5.35
C THR A 60 -6.78 -17.63 -4.48
N ASP A 61 -6.52 -18.03 -3.24
CA ASP A 61 -7.53 -18.53 -2.30
C ASP A 61 -8.65 -17.51 -2.02
N ARG A 62 -8.29 -16.25 -1.94
CA ARG A 62 -9.21 -15.13 -1.68
C ARG A 62 -9.59 -14.32 -2.91
N GLN A 63 -8.91 -14.56 -4.03
CA GLN A 63 -9.03 -13.80 -5.28
C GLN A 63 -8.91 -12.29 -5.03
N ILE A 64 -7.84 -11.89 -4.33
CA ILE A 64 -7.52 -10.49 -4.03
C ILE A 64 -6.11 -10.15 -4.47
N VAL A 65 -5.93 -8.87 -4.82
CA VAL A 65 -4.62 -8.22 -4.91
C VAL A 65 -4.51 -7.18 -3.79
N SER A 66 -3.40 -7.19 -3.09
CA SER A 66 -3.08 -6.19 -2.06
C SER A 66 -1.79 -5.48 -2.41
N VAL A 67 -1.80 -4.15 -2.31
CA VAL A 67 -0.59 -3.31 -2.33
C VAL A 67 -0.30 -2.94 -0.88
N LEU A 68 0.90 -3.27 -0.42
CA LEU A 68 1.36 -3.04 0.95
C LEU A 68 2.66 -2.25 0.92
N SER A 69 2.82 -1.30 1.83
CA SER A 69 4.11 -0.66 2.10
C SER A 69 4.25 -0.38 3.58
N VAL A 70 5.38 -0.77 4.13
CA VAL A 70 5.74 -0.49 5.52
C VAL A 70 6.63 0.75 5.54
N MET A 71 6.35 1.69 6.46
CA MET A 71 7.19 2.86 6.65
C MET A 71 8.61 2.45 7.07
N PRO A 72 9.67 3.14 6.60
CA PRO A 72 11.06 2.79 6.90
C PRO A 72 11.49 3.15 8.33
N PHE A 73 10.56 3.49 9.21
CA PHE A 73 10.75 3.81 10.62
C PHE A 73 9.63 3.21 11.48
N ARG A 74 9.81 3.25 12.78
CA ARG A 74 8.80 2.83 13.76
C ARG A 74 8.47 3.97 14.70
N ILE A 75 7.21 4.07 15.07
CA ILE A 75 6.74 5.03 16.07
C ILE A 75 7.25 4.62 17.45
N SER A 76 7.89 5.54 18.14
CA SER A 76 8.35 5.34 19.52
C SER A 76 7.15 5.12 20.46
N GLU A 77 7.38 4.42 21.56
CA GLU A 77 6.31 4.07 22.50
C GLU A 77 5.57 5.30 23.03
N GLU A 78 6.30 6.37 23.29
CA GLU A 78 5.77 7.64 23.79
C GLU A 78 4.84 8.35 22.80
N ARG A 79 5.05 8.11 21.49
CA ARG A 79 4.29 8.76 20.41
C ARG A 79 3.15 7.91 19.84
N ARG A 80 2.98 6.68 20.31
CA ARG A 80 1.98 5.74 19.73
C ARG A 80 0.55 6.23 19.86
N ASN A 81 0.20 6.91 20.95
CA ASN A 81 -1.14 7.47 21.13
C ASN A 81 -1.40 8.60 20.11
N ASP A 82 -0.48 9.53 19.97
CA ASP A 82 -0.58 10.61 18.98
C ASP A 82 -0.63 10.06 17.55
N ALA A 83 0.22 9.07 17.25
CA ALA A 83 0.24 8.41 15.96
C ALA A 83 -1.07 7.64 15.67
N ALA A 84 -1.72 7.05 16.67
CA ALA A 84 -3.02 6.39 16.49
C ALA A 84 -4.11 7.39 16.09
N ILE A 85 -4.12 8.57 16.72
CA ILE A 85 -5.04 9.65 16.34
C ILE A 85 -4.70 10.17 14.93
N ALA A 86 -3.42 10.40 14.65
CA ALA A 86 -2.96 10.85 13.33
C ALA A 86 -3.32 9.87 12.21
N VAL A 87 -3.15 8.56 12.42
CA VAL A 87 -3.57 7.50 11.48
C VAL A 87 -5.08 7.50 11.27
N THR A 88 -5.85 7.73 12.34
CA THR A 88 -7.31 7.81 12.25
C THR A 88 -7.74 9.01 11.40
N ALA A 89 -7.12 10.18 11.62
CA ALA A 89 -7.37 11.37 10.83
C ALA A 89 -7.01 11.17 9.35
N ALA A 90 -5.78 10.69 9.07
CA ALA A 90 -5.34 10.41 7.71
C ALA A 90 -6.31 9.48 6.96
N ASN A 91 -6.76 8.40 7.62
CA ASN A 91 -7.70 7.45 7.03
C ASN A 91 -9.09 8.04 6.76
N HIS A 92 -9.50 9.07 7.51
CA HIS A 92 -10.81 9.71 7.29
C HIS A 92 -10.90 10.37 5.91
N GLY A 93 -9.81 11.00 5.46
CA GLY A 93 -9.74 11.66 4.16
C GLY A 93 -9.40 10.74 2.98
N LEU A 94 -9.00 9.48 3.21
CA LEU A 94 -8.62 8.56 2.13
C LEU A 94 -9.85 7.88 1.52
N ILE A 95 -9.95 7.94 0.19
CA ILE A 95 -10.95 7.19 -0.59
C ILE A 95 -10.47 5.74 -0.75
N ASP A 96 -9.19 5.56 -1.06
CA ASP A 96 -8.58 4.28 -1.37
C ASP A 96 -7.46 3.93 -0.38
N GLY A 97 -7.54 2.72 0.14
CA GLY A 97 -6.56 2.20 1.08
C GLY A 97 -6.69 2.75 2.50
N SER A 98 -5.76 2.37 3.33
CA SER A 98 -5.69 2.81 4.73
C SER A 98 -4.29 2.62 5.30
N PHE A 99 -3.96 3.43 6.29
CA PHE A 99 -2.82 3.20 7.17
C PHE A 99 -3.23 2.31 8.34
N ASP A 100 -2.40 1.33 8.67
CA ASP A 100 -2.52 0.49 9.86
C ASP A 100 -1.34 0.83 10.80
N LEU A 101 -1.61 1.03 12.09
CA LEU A 101 -0.58 1.16 13.13
C LEU A 101 -0.62 -0.05 14.06
N ASN A 102 0.51 -0.73 14.18
CA ASN A 102 0.69 -1.75 15.20
C ASN A 102 1.11 -1.09 16.52
N LEU A 103 0.20 -1.02 17.48
CA LEU A 103 0.43 -0.37 18.79
C LEU A 103 1.50 -1.06 19.64
N GLN A 104 1.79 -2.33 19.39
CA GLN A 104 2.83 -3.06 20.13
C GLN A 104 4.24 -2.77 19.57
N THR A 105 4.36 -2.68 18.25
CA THR A 105 5.66 -2.56 17.57
C THR A 105 5.98 -1.15 17.08
N GLY A 106 4.97 -0.27 16.98
CA GLY A 106 5.08 1.06 16.39
C GLY A 106 5.18 1.04 14.85
N GLU A 107 4.96 -0.11 14.20
CA GLU A 107 5.00 -0.22 12.75
C GLU A 107 3.78 0.47 12.14
N ILE A 108 4.01 1.39 11.20
CA ILE A 108 2.98 1.94 10.31
C ILE A 108 3.15 1.29 8.94
N ARG A 109 2.03 0.87 8.36
CA ARG A 109 1.99 0.41 6.97
C ARG A 109 0.77 0.97 6.25
N PHE A 110 0.93 1.22 4.96
CA PHE A 110 -0.20 1.46 4.06
C PHE A 110 -0.67 0.15 3.46
N ARG A 111 -1.98 0.01 3.27
CA ARG A 111 -2.61 -1.15 2.63
C ARG A 111 -3.76 -0.73 1.75
N LEU A 112 -3.73 -1.17 0.50
CA LEU A 112 -4.84 -1.08 -0.46
C LEU A 112 -5.14 -2.47 -0.98
N THR A 113 -6.41 -2.86 -0.98
CA THR A 113 -6.82 -4.20 -1.45
C THR A 113 -7.98 -4.07 -2.44
N SER A 114 -7.88 -4.80 -3.56
CA SER A 114 -8.95 -4.98 -4.53
C SER A 114 -9.22 -6.46 -4.75
N CYS A 115 -10.40 -6.82 -5.21
CA CYS A 115 -10.73 -8.20 -5.54
C CYS A 115 -10.76 -8.43 -7.07
N PHE A 116 -10.47 -9.67 -7.48
CA PHE A 116 -10.58 -10.13 -8.85
C PHE A 116 -11.45 -11.41 -8.96
N ILE A 117 -12.49 -11.50 -8.14
CA ILE A 117 -13.39 -12.65 -8.08
C ILE A 117 -14.03 -12.89 -9.45
N GLY A 118 -13.65 -14.03 -10.07
CA GLY A 118 -14.19 -14.45 -11.35
C GLY A 118 -13.79 -13.58 -12.55
N THR A 119 -12.81 -12.65 -12.41
CA THR A 119 -12.43 -11.70 -13.46
C THR A 119 -10.93 -11.45 -13.51
N VAL A 120 -10.47 -10.93 -14.65
CA VAL A 120 -9.11 -10.43 -14.84
C VAL A 120 -9.15 -8.91 -14.82
N LEU A 121 -8.40 -8.29 -13.94
CA LEU A 121 -8.30 -6.84 -13.82
C LEU A 121 -7.52 -6.25 -14.99
N SER A 122 -7.84 -5.02 -15.37
CA SER A 122 -7.13 -4.32 -16.45
C SER A 122 -5.75 -3.82 -16.00
N GLU A 123 -4.85 -3.61 -16.98
CA GLU A 123 -3.57 -2.93 -16.72
C GLU A 123 -3.76 -1.53 -16.11
N ALA A 124 -4.81 -0.82 -16.52
CA ALA A 124 -5.14 0.50 -15.97
C ALA A 124 -5.48 0.44 -14.48
N LEU A 125 -6.21 -0.59 -14.04
CA LEU A 125 -6.53 -0.77 -12.64
C LEU A 125 -5.29 -1.15 -11.81
N TYR A 126 -4.43 -2.04 -12.30
CA TYR A 126 -3.16 -2.33 -11.63
C TYR A 126 -2.27 -1.09 -11.50
N ALA A 127 -2.16 -0.29 -12.56
CA ALA A 127 -1.44 0.97 -12.52
C ALA A 127 -2.05 1.93 -11.49
N TYR A 128 -3.36 2.07 -11.46
CA TYR A 128 -4.07 2.88 -10.48
C TYR A 128 -3.75 2.45 -9.04
N LEU A 129 -3.93 1.16 -8.72
CA LEU A 129 -3.67 0.63 -7.36
C LEU A 129 -2.23 0.91 -6.91
N MET A 130 -1.26 0.77 -7.81
CA MET A 130 0.14 1.00 -7.51
C MET A 130 0.46 2.50 -7.33
N PHE A 131 0.02 3.35 -8.27
CA PHE A 131 0.38 4.76 -8.22
C PHE A 131 -0.36 5.53 -7.13
N VAL A 132 -1.66 5.25 -6.90
CA VAL A 132 -2.38 5.87 -5.78
C VAL A 132 -1.79 5.46 -4.43
N SER A 133 -1.30 4.21 -4.31
CA SER A 133 -0.59 3.78 -3.12
C SER A 133 0.72 4.54 -2.92
N ALA A 134 1.54 4.64 -3.97
CA ALA A 134 2.82 5.36 -3.90
C ALA A 134 2.63 6.84 -3.56
N GLU A 135 1.68 7.51 -4.21
CA GLU A 135 1.35 8.92 -3.97
C GLU A 135 0.82 9.15 -2.55
N THR A 136 -0.06 8.27 -2.06
CA THR A 136 -0.58 8.37 -0.69
C THR A 136 0.52 8.19 0.34
N ILE A 137 1.41 7.21 0.15
CA ILE A 137 2.53 6.97 1.05
C ILE A 137 3.48 8.16 1.06
N ASP A 138 3.83 8.70 -0.10
CA ASP A 138 4.74 9.84 -0.24
C ASP A 138 4.18 11.09 0.45
N ARG A 139 2.86 11.32 0.35
CA ARG A 139 2.17 12.42 1.04
C ARG A 139 2.24 12.38 2.56
N TYR A 140 2.28 11.18 3.16
CA TYR A 140 2.15 11.02 4.61
C TYR A 140 3.43 10.56 5.31
N ASN A 141 4.43 10.04 4.59
CA ASN A 141 5.60 9.40 5.18
C ASN A 141 6.44 10.37 6.04
N ASP A 142 6.67 11.58 5.56
CA ASP A 142 7.41 12.62 6.27
C ASP A 142 6.62 13.16 7.45
N ARG A 143 5.30 13.34 7.34
CA ARG A 143 4.45 13.80 8.45
C ARG A 143 4.44 12.80 9.63
N PHE A 144 4.32 11.51 9.35
CA PHE A 144 4.41 10.48 10.39
C PHE A 144 5.81 10.43 11.00
N ARG A 145 6.86 10.58 10.21
CA ARG A 145 8.24 10.67 10.70
C ARG A 145 8.42 11.89 11.60
N ASP A 146 7.99 13.06 11.15
CA ASP A 146 8.14 14.32 11.89
C ASP A 146 7.32 14.32 13.19
N LEU A 147 6.12 13.71 13.21
CA LEU A 147 5.36 13.43 14.42
C LEU A 147 6.15 12.54 15.38
N ASN A 148 6.75 11.47 14.88
CA ASN A 148 7.57 10.56 15.69
C ASN A 148 8.81 11.23 16.28
N GLU A 149 9.46 12.10 15.51
CA GLU A 149 10.66 12.84 15.91
C GLU A 149 10.36 14.10 16.75
N GLY A 150 9.09 14.43 16.95
CA GLY A 150 8.66 15.62 17.70
C GLY A 150 8.89 16.95 16.96
N LYS A 151 9.15 16.90 15.65
CA LYS A 151 9.24 18.09 14.80
C LYS A 151 7.87 18.65 14.45
N LEU A 152 6.87 17.81 14.44
CA LEU A 152 5.46 18.13 14.27
C LEU A 152 4.69 17.58 15.47
N ASP A 153 3.85 18.38 16.10
CA ASP A 153 2.92 17.92 17.13
C ASP A 153 1.61 17.38 16.51
N LEU A 154 0.76 16.79 17.33
CA LEU A 154 -0.50 16.24 16.86
C LEU A 154 -1.41 17.31 16.25
N ASP A 155 -1.51 18.49 16.86
CA ASP A 155 -2.34 19.58 16.36
C ASP A 155 -1.87 20.07 14.99
N GLY A 156 -0.55 20.17 14.81
CA GLY A 156 0.07 20.49 13.53
C GLY A 156 -0.20 19.43 12.45
N PHE A 157 -0.14 18.14 12.82
CA PHE A 157 -0.50 17.05 11.92
C PHE A 157 -1.95 17.15 11.46
N LEU A 158 -2.89 17.33 12.40
CA LEU A 158 -4.33 17.43 12.10
C LEU A 158 -4.65 18.66 11.24
N ALA A 159 -3.99 19.79 11.50
CA ALA A 159 -4.18 21.01 10.70
C ALA A 159 -3.67 20.83 9.26
N ALA A 160 -2.53 20.15 9.07
CA ALA A 160 -1.98 19.85 7.75
C ALA A 160 -2.88 18.88 6.96
N ASP A 161 -3.43 17.87 7.64
CA ASP A 161 -4.32 16.88 7.05
C ASP A 161 -5.63 17.54 6.58
N ALA A 162 -6.27 18.34 7.42
CA ALA A 162 -7.48 19.09 7.09
C ALA A 162 -7.28 20.08 5.92
N ALA A 163 -6.10 20.65 5.76
CA ALA A 163 -5.78 21.53 4.63
C ALA A 163 -5.69 20.78 3.28
N ASP A 164 -5.30 19.49 3.31
CA ASP A 164 -5.21 18.65 2.11
C ASP A 164 -6.58 18.15 1.63
N GLU A 165 -7.55 17.93 2.55
CA GLU A 165 -8.91 17.52 2.18
C GLU A 165 -9.66 18.57 1.32
N HIS A 166 -9.18 19.79 1.28
CA HIS A 166 -9.80 20.91 0.56
C HIS A 166 -9.13 21.19 -0.80
N ARG A 167 -8.21 20.32 -1.24
CA ARG A 167 -7.54 20.41 -2.55
C ARG A 167 -8.04 19.34 -3.51
#